data_91b244085c2bf6fdca474bbf12d59d4f
#
_entry.id   91b244085c2bf6fdca474bbf12d59d4f
#
_cell.length_a   1.000
_cell.length_b   1.000
_cell.length_c   1.000
_cell.angle_alpha   90.00
_cell.angle_beta   90.00
_cell.angle_gamma   90.00
#
_symmetry.space_group_name_H-M   'P 1'
#
loop_
_entity.id
_entity.type
_entity.pdbx_description
1 polymer ?
#
loop_
_entity_poly.entity_id
_entity_poly.type
_entity_poly.pdbx_seq_one_letter_code
_entity_poly.pdbx_strand_id
1 'polypeptide(L)'
;MNEITLKRKELANTTMVAAKKNEVLMEIQGELNKDKSKFSNQFRLKHIMNKINRAIKNKDEWQVFETNFNQVHEDFFKDLLEAYPKLTNKDLKLCSYLKMNLTSKEIAPLMGISVRGVEVHRYRLRKKMGLDNKENLTNFLIKNF
;
A
#
# COMPACT_ATOMS: atom_id res chain seq x y z
N MET A 1 28.24 3.66 -7.95
CA MET A 1 26.85 3.22 -7.71
C MET A 1 26.15 3.10 -9.06
N ASN A 2 25.56 1.96 -9.39
CA ASN A 2 24.88 1.82 -10.67
C ASN A 2 23.48 2.47 -10.62
N GLU A 3 22.90 2.66 -11.79
CA GLU A 3 21.60 3.31 -11.95
C GLU A 3 20.47 2.60 -11.21
N ILE A 4 20.46 1.25 -11.23
CA ILE A 4 19.42 0.44 -10.57
C ILE A 4 19.50 0.61 -9.05
N THR A 5 20.68 0.63 -8.47
CA THR A 5 20.87 0.84 -7.04
C THR A 5 20.34 2.20 -6.61
N LEU A 6 20.60 3.23 -7.44
CA LEU A 6 20.11 4.58 -7.20
C LEU A 6 18.58 4.65 -7.26
N LYS A 7 17.98 3.98 -8.26
CA LYS A 7 16.53 3.92 -8.42
C LYS A 7 15.85 3.18 -7.28
N ARG A 8 16.47 2.11 -6.76
CA ARG A 8 15.95 1.40 -5.58
C ARG A 8 15.93 2.30 -4.35
N LYS A 9 16.98 3.07 -4.17
CA LYS A 9 17.11 4.01 -3.06
C LYS A 9 16.05 5.10 -3.15
N GLU A 10 15.86 5.65 -4.33
CA GLU A 10 14.83 6.65 -4.60
C GLU A 10 13.44 6.10 -4.36
N LEU A 11 13.16 4.89 -4.84
CA LEU A 11 11.86 4.21 -4.63
C LEU A 11 11.60 4.02 -3.13
N ALA A 12 12.58 3.54 -2.37
CA ALA A 12 12.43 3.36 -0.93
C ALA A 12 12.16 4.68 -0.23
N ASN A 13 12.90 5.73 -0.56
CA ASN A 13 12.74 7.05 0.06
C ASN A 13 11.37 7.66 -0.24
N THR A 14 10.94 7.67 -1.50
CA THR A 14 9.64 8.24 -1.89
C THR A 14 8.48 7.45 -1.28
N THR A 15 8.62 6.14 -1.19
CA THR A 15 7.62 5.27 -0.56
C THR A 15 7.49 5.58 0.94
N MET A 16 8.60 5.75 1.64
CA MET A 16 8.59 6.08 3.07
C MET A 16 8.03 7.47 3.34
N VAL A 17 8.30 8.44 2.46
CA VAL A 17 7.71 9.79 2.56
C VAL A 17 6.18 9.71 2.41
N ALA A 18 5.69 8.94 1.43
CA ALA A 18 4.25 8.74 1.22
C ALA A 18 3.60 8.05 2.42
N ALA A 19 4.26 7.02 2.97
CA ALA A 19 3.77 6.31 4.15
C ALA A 19 3.65 7.26 5.35
N LYS A 20 4.65 8.10 5.58
CA LYS A 20 4.66 9.05 6.70
C LYS A 20 3.56 10.10 6.55
N LYS A 21 3.37 10.62 5.34
CA LYS A 21 2.26 11.56 5.06
C LYS A 21 0.91 10.92 5.40
N ASN A 22 0.68 9.71 4.92
CA ASN A 22 -0.58 8.99 5.17
C ASN A 22 -0.77 8.65 6.64
N GLU A 23 0.30 8.28 7.33
CA GLU A 23 0.27 8.01 8.77
C GLU A 23 -0.25 9.23 9.55
N VAL A 24 0.29 10.42 9.25
CA VAL A 24 -0.15 11.66 9.89
C VAL A 24 -1.61 11.96 9.55
N LEU A 25 -2.01 11.81 8.30
CA LEU A 25 -3.39 12.05 7.88
C LEU A 25 -4.36 11.09 8.56
N MET A 26 -3.98 9.82 8.73
CA MET A 26 -4.80 8.83 9.43
C MET A 26 -4.93 9.14 10.91
N GLU A 27 -3.89 9.67 11.55
CA GLU A 27 -3.94 10.14 12.93
C GLU A 27 -4.94 11.29 13.08
N ILE A 28 -4.92 12.24 12.15
CA ILE A 28 -5.85 13.37 12.14
C ILE A 28 -7.29 12.88 11.95
N GLN A 29 -7.50 11.93 11.02
CA GLN A 29 -8.82 11.30 10.85
C GLN A 29 -9.33 10.68 12.15
N GLY A 30 -8.44 9.96 12.84
CA GLY A 30 -8.77 9.30 14.11
C GLY A 30 -9.20 10.30 15.17
N GLU A 31 -8.47 11.41 15.31
CA GLU A 31 -8.80 12.46 16.27
C GLU A 31 -10.13 13.14 15.96
N LEU A 32 -10.36 13.48 14.69
CA LEU A 32 -11.62 14.08 14.26
C LEU A 32 -12.79 13.13 14.49
N ASN A 33 -12.60 11.85 14.23
CA ASN A 33 -13.64 10.84 14.42
C ASN A 33 -13.99 10.64 15.90
N LYS A 34 -13.01 10.70 16.79
CA LYS A 34 -13.26 10.64 18.24
C LYS A 34 -14.11 11.79 18.74
N ASP A 35 -13.90 12.97 18.20
CA ASP A 35 -14.59 14.18 18.61
C ASP A 35 -15.78 14.53 17.71
N LYS A 36 -16.21 13.60 16.88
CA LYS A 36 -17.25 13.79 15.87
C LYS A 36 -18.53 14.42 16.44
N SER A 37 -18.98 13.95 17.60
CA SER A 37 -20.20 14.46 18.25
C SER A 37 -20.05 15.88 18.78
N LYS A 38 -18.83 16.37 18.97
CA LYS A 38 -18.55 17.71 19.50
C LYS A 38 -18.59 18.79 18.42
N PHE A 39 -18.59 18.41 17.15
CA PHE A 39 -18.64 19.36 16.05
C PHE A 39 -20.08 19.81 15.81
N SER A 40 -20.30 21.12 15.79
CA SER A 40 -21.63 21.69 15.55
C SER A 40 -22.07 21.55 14.10
N ASN A 41 -21.12 21.60 13.16
CA ASN A 41 -21.40 21.49 11.73
C ASN A 41 -20.91 20.12 11.20
N GLN A 42 -21.81 19.14 11.21
CA GLN A 42 -21.50 17.76 10.76
C GLN A 42 -21.23 17.68 9.25
N PHE A 43 -21.88 18.53 8.48
CA PHE A 43 -21.66 18.60 7.03
C PHE A 43 -20.23 19.02 6.71
N ARG A 44 -19.75 20.07 7.39
CA ARG A 44 -18.38 20.55 7.19
C ARG A 44 -17.35 19.53 7.66
N LEU A 45 -17.62 18.85 8.76
CA LEU A 45 -16.74 17.78 9.25
C LEU A 45 -16.62 16.67 8.21
N LYS A 46 -17.72 16.23 7.64
CA LYS A 46 -17.75 15.20 6.58
C LYS A 46 -16.93 15.65 5.37
N HIS A 47 -17.05 16.91 4.99
CA HIS A 47 -16.30 17.49 3.87
C HIS A 47 -14.79 17.42 4.12
N ILE A 48 -14.35 17.78 5.32
CA ILE A 48 -12.94 17.72 5.73
C ILE A 48 -12.45 16.27 5.74
N MET A 49 -13.23 15.34 6.30
CA MET A 49 -12.89 13.93 6.33
C MET A 49 -12.73 13.34 4.92
N ASN A 50 -13.59 13.74 3.99
CA ASN A 50 -13.50 13.31 2.60
C ASN A 50 -12.24 13.84 1.92
N LYS A 51 -11.84 15.07 2.20
CA LYS A 51 -10.58 15.64 1.68
C LYS A 51 -9.37 14.87 2.17
N ILE A 52 -9.34 14.53 3.46
CA ILE A 52 -8.25 13.73 4.05
C ILE A 52 -8.19 12.36 3.40
N ASN A 53 -9.34 11.72 3.23
CA ASN A 53 -9.40 10.39 2.61
C ASN A 53 -8.88 10.41 1.17
N ARG A 54 -9.21 11.44 0.40
CA ARG A 54 -8.69 11.59 -0.97
C ARG A 54 -7.19 11.81 -0.99
N ALA A 55 -6.65 12.55 -0.01
CA ALA A 55 -5.21 12.77 0.10
C ALA A 55 -4.46 11.46 0.43
N ILE A 56 -5.05 10.60 1.27
CA ILE A 56 -4.49 9.28 1.58
C ILE A 56 -4.49 8.38 0.35
N LYS A 57 -5.59 8.38 -0.42
CA LYS A 57 -5.78 7.52 -1.59
C LYS A 57 -5.49 8.25 -2.91
N ASN A 58 -4.42 9.02 -2.94
CA ASN A 58 -4.03 9.83 -4.09
C ASN A 58 -3.62 8.96 -5.28
N LYS A 59 -4.39 9.05 -6.37
CA LYS A 59 -4.15 8.26 -7.59
C LYS A 59 -2.86 8.67 -8.30
N ASP A 60 -2.54 9.96 -8.29
CA ASP A 60 -1.32 10.47 -8.94
C ASP A 60 -0.09 9.95 -8.20
N GLU A 61 -0.13 9.89 -6.89
CA GLU A 61 0.93 9.34 -6.06
C GLU A 61 1.16 7.85 -6.37
N TRP A 62 0.08 7.09 -6.55
CA TRP A 62 0.18 5.70 -6.95
C TRP A 62 0.81 5.54 -8.33
N GLN A 63 0.44 6.38 -9.30
CA GLN A 63 1.00 6.33 -10.66
C GLN A 63 2.50 6.60 -10.64
N VAL A 64 2.95 7.57 -9.86
CA VAL A 64 4.39 7.86 -9.71
C VAL A 64 5.10 6.66 -9.06
N PHE A 65 4.52 6.09 -8.02
CA PHE A 65 5.06 4.88 -7.40
C PHE A 65 5.18 3.73 -8.40
N GLU A 66 4.12 3.46 -9.14
CA GLU A 66 4.08 2.36 -10.11
C GLU A 66 5.15 2.52 -11.17
N THR A 67 5.33 3.73 -11.69
CA THR A 67 6.38 4.02 -12.68
C THR A 67 7.76 3.75 -12.11
N ASN A 68 8.03 4.25 -10.91
CA ASN A 68 9.32 4.04 -10.25
C ASN A 68 9.55 2.57 -9.90
N PHE A 69 8.51 1.89 -9.43
CA PHE A 69 8.56 0.47 -9.09
C PHE A 69 8.91 -0.37 -10.33
N ASN A 70 8.28 -0.08 -11.46
CA ASN A 70 8.53 -0.81 -12.72
C ASN A 70 9.94 -0.62 -13.23
N GLN A 71 10.59 0.48 -12.93
CA GLN A 71 12.00 0.70 -13.30
C GLN A 71 12.95 -0.19 -12.51
N VAL A 72 12.57 -0.58 -11.30
CA VAL A 72 13.39 -1.43 -10.43
C VAL A 72 13.01 -2.91 -10.61
N HIS A 73 11.72 -3.20 -10.73
CA HIS A 73 11.17 -4.55 -10.81
C HIS A 73 10.41 -4.72 -12.12
N GLU A 74 11.16 -4.72 -13.22
CA GLU A 74 10.62 -4.85 -14.57
C GLU A 74 9.77 -6.10 -14.69
N ASP A 75 8.60 -5.98 -15.35
CA ASP A 75 7.65 -7.07 -15.60
C ASP A 75 7.02 -7.73 -14.37
N PHE A 76 7.24 -7.20 -13.17
CA PHE A 76 6.68 -7.80 -11.94
C PHE A 76 5.15 -7.94 -12.02
N PHE A 77 4.45 -6.84 -12.33
CA PHE A 77 2.98 -6.85 -12.40
C PHE A 77 2.49 -7.72 -13.55
N LYS A 78 3.16 -7.67 -14.69
CA LYS A 78 2.81 -8.47 -15.86
C LYS A 78 2.93 -9.96 -15.55
N ASP A 79 4.06 -10.39 -15.02
CA ASP A 79 4.32 -11.79 -14.69
C ASP A 79 3.35 -12.29 -13.62
N LEU A 80 3.07 -11.45 -12.64
CA LEU A 80 2.15 -11.77 -11.54
C LEU A 80 0.73 -11.98 -12.06
N LEU A 81 0.25 -11.10 -12.96
CA LEU A 81 -1.07 -11.23 -13.58
C LEU A 81 -1.17 -12.43 -14.53
N GLU A 82 -0.10 -12.78 -15.21
CA GLU A 82 -0.06 -13.99 -16.04
C GLU A 82 -0.20 -15.24 -15.19
N ALA A 83 0.47 -15.27 -14.03
CA ALA A 83 0.39 -16.42 -13.11
C ALA A 83 -0.93 -16.45 -12.35
N TYR A 84 -1.48 -15.31 -12.00
CA TYR A 84 -2.69 -15.19 -11.18
C TYR A 84 -3.64 -14.14 -11.77
N PRO A 85 -4.38 -14.49 -12.84
CA PRO A 85 -5.23 -13.52 -13.56
C PRO A 85 -6.36 -12.90 -12.73
N LYS A 86 -6.71 -13.51 -11.60
CA LYS A 86 -7.82 -13.04 -10.75
C LYS A 86 -7.40 -11.96 -9.75
N LEU A 87 -6.13 -11.57 -9.69
CA LEU A 87 -5.67 -10.54 -8.78
C LEU A 87 -6.27 -9.18 -9.13
N THR A 88 -6.77 -8.49 -8.11
CA THR A 88 -7.32 -7.14 -8.25
C THR A 88 -6.21 -6.10 -8.19
N ASN A 89 -6.55 -4.83 -8.49
CA ASN A 89 -5.61 -3.72 -8.35
C ASN A 89 -5.09 -3.60 -6.91
N LYS A 90 -5.96 -3.81 -5.92
CA LYS A 90 -5.55 -3.79 -4.51
C LYS A 90 -4.59 -4.93 -4.18
N ASP A 91 -4.83 -6.11 -4.75
CA ASP A 91 -3.93 -7.26 -4.59
C ASP A 91 -2.55 -6.95 -5.16
N LEU A 92 -2.50 -6.32 -6.34
CA LEU A 92 -1.25 -5.94 -6.99
C LEU A 92 -0.47 -4.90 -6.18
N LYS A 93 -1.18 -3.92 -5.60
CA LYS A 93 -0.55 -2.93 -4.71
C LYS A 93 0.10 -3.60 -3.52
N LEU A 94 -0.63 -4.49 -2.86
CA LEU A 94 -0.08 -5.24 -1.72
C LEU A 94 1.14 -6.04 -2.13
N CYS A 95 1.07 -6.74 -3.26
CA CYS A 95 2.20 -7.52 -3.77
C CYS A 95 3.44 -6.66 -4.02
N SER A 96 3.27 -5.44 -4.56
CA SER A 96 4.39 -4.54 -4.81
C SER A 96 5.09 -4.13 -3.51
N TYR A 97 4.33 -3.83 -2.48
CA TYR A 97 4.90 -3.47 -1.17
C TYR A 97 5.60 -4.66 -0.51
N LEU A 98 5.03 -5.86 -0.64
CA LEU A 98 5.65 -7.08 -0.14
C LEU A 98 6.95 -7.40 -0.91
N LYS A 99 6.97 -7.15 -2.21
CA LYS A 99 8.19 -7.30 -3.02
C LYS A 99 9.32 -6.40 -2.53
N MET A 100 8.97 -5.23 -2.01
CA MET A 100 9.93 -4.31 -1.38
C MET A 100 10.32 -4.73 0.04
N ASN A 101 9.80 -5.85 0.51
CA ASN A 101 10.04 -6.37 1.86
C ASN A 101 9.53 -5.45 2.97
N LEU A 102 8.42 -4.76 2.73
CA LEU A 102 7.79 -3.92 3.74
C LEU A 102 6.96 -4.77 4.71
N THR A 103 6.94 -4.36 5.97
CA THR A 103 6.12 -5.00 7.00
C THR A 103 4.66 -4.57 6.86
N SER A 104 3.75 -5.31 7.47
CA SER A 104 2.33 -4.94 7.51
C SER A 104 2.13 -3.56 8.15
N LYS A 105 2.93 -3.23 9.16
CA LYS A 105 2.90 -1.93 9.82
C LYS A 105 3.29 -0.79 8.87
N GLU A 106 4.29 -1.02 8.03
CA GLU A 106 4.73 -0.05 7.01
C GLU A 106 3.76 0.05 5.86
N ILE A 107 3.11 -1.05 5.48
CA ILE A 107 2.15 -1.10 4.38
C ILE A 107 0.82 -0.43 4.73
N ALA A 108 0.38 -0.55 5.98
CA ALA A 108 -0.92 -0.04 6.42
C ALA A 108 -1.18 1.41 6.00
N PRO A 109 -0.30 2.39 6.31
CA PRO A 109 -0.52 3.77 5.86
C PRO A 109 -0.48 3.93 4.34
N LEU A 110 0.34 3.15 3.64
CA LEU A 110 0.41 3.22 2.18
C LEU A 110 -0.90 2.81 1.52
N MET A 111 -1.60 1.86 2.11
CA MET A 111 -2.90 1.40 1.61
C MET A 111 -4.08 2.14 2.27
N GLY A 112 -3.80 3.00 3.24
CA GLY A 112 -4.84 3.75 3.95
C GLY A 112 -5.75 2.86 4.78
N ILE A 113 -5.25 1.77 5.32
CA ILE A 113 -6.02 0.81 6.14
C ILE A 113 -5.25 0.50 7.43
N SER A 114 -5.91 -0.22 8.35
CA SER A 114 -5.28 -0.65 9.60
C SER A 114 -4.27 -1.78 9.35
N VAL A 115 -3.38 -2.01 10.33
CA VAL A 115 -2.45 -3.14 10.29
C VAL A 115 -3.24 -4.46 10.19
N ARG A 116 -4.31 -4.57 10.97
CA ARG A 116 -5.20 -5.75 10.89
C ARG A 116 -5.80 -5.92 9.50
N GLY A 117 -6.18 -4.81 8.84
CA GLY A 117 -6.68 -4.84 7.46
C GLY A 117 -5.64 -5.40 6.49
N VAL A 118 -4.38 -5.02 6.65
CA VAL A 118 -3.28 -5.58 5.85
C VAL A 118 -3.14 -7.08 6.10
N GLU A 119 -3.16 -7.51 7.36
CA GLU A 119 -3.04 -8.93 7.72
C GLU A 119 -4.17 -9.78 7.12
N VAL A 120 -5.41 -9.27 7.18
CA VAL A 120 -6.56 -9.93 6.55
C VAL A 120 -6.37 -10.02 5.03
N HIS A 121 -5.91 -8.93 4.42
CA HIS A 121 -5.64 -8.89 2.98
C HIS A 121 -4.55 -9.89 2.57
N ARG A 122 -3.47 -9.99 3.37
CA ARG A 122 -2.40 -10.96 3.15
C ARG A 122 -2.92 -12.39 3.21
N TYR A 123 -3.78 -12.68 4.17
CA TYR A 123 -4.39 -13.99 4.33
C TYR A 123 -5.23 -14.36 3.09
N ARG A 124 -6.09 -13.43 2.65
CA ARG A 124 -6.94 -13.62 1.46
C ARG A 124 -6.11 -13.80 0.19
N LEU A 125 -5.07 -12.98 0.06
CA LEU A 125 -4.17 -13.03 -1.09
C LEU A 125 -3.45 -14.38 -1.16
N ARG A 126 -2.95 -14.89 -0.03
CA ARG A 126 -2.31 -16.20 0.05
C ARG A 126 -3.24 -17.31 -0.45
N LYS A 127 -4.49 -17.29 -0.02
CA LYS A 127 -5.51 -18.24 -0.49
C LYS A 127 -5.79 -18.10 -1.98
N LYS A 128 -5.89 -16.87 -2.45
CA LYS A 128 -6.15 -16.57 -3.86
C LYS A 128 -5.03 -17.10 -4.75
N MET A 129 -3.80 -17.09 -4.25
CA MET A 129 -2.62 -17.60 -4.96
C MET A 129 -2.38 -19.09 -4.74
N GLY A 130 -3.22 -19.75 -3.94
CA GLY A 130 -3.09 -21.19 -3.67
C GLY A 130 -1.90 -21.57 -2.83
N LEU A 131 -1.39 -20.66 -2.00
CA LEU A 131 -0.23 -20.90 -1.15
C LEU A 131 -0.63 -21.61 0.16
N ASP A 132 0.22 -22.51 0.61
CA ASP A 132 0.09 -23.20 1.90
C ASP A 132 0.26 -22.17 3.04
N ASN A 133 -0.40 -22.41 4.17
CA ASN A 133 -0.28 -21.58 5.37
C ASN A 133 1.17 -21.47 5.86
N LYS A 134 2.02 -22.40 5.55
CA LYS A 134 3.43 -22.43 5.96
C LYS A 134 4.32 -21.58 5.07
N GLU A 135 3.87 -21.22 3.87
CA GLU A 135 4.65 -20.37 2.97
C GLU A 135 4.51 -18.91 3.34
N ASN A 136 5.66 -18.24 3.47
CA ASN A 136 5.69 -16.81 3.68
C ASN A 136 5.44 -16.09 2.36
N LEU A 137 4.38 -15.30 2.31
CA LEU A 137 3.97 -14.61 1.08
C LEU A 137 5.07 -13.67 0.53
N THR A 138 5.71 -12.91 1.42
CA THR A 138 6.81 -12.02 1.03
C THR A 138 7.96 -12.80 0.39
N ASN A 139 8.39 -13.87 1.04
CA ASN A 139 9.48 -14.71 0.52
C ASN A 139 9.11 -15.33 -0.82
N PHE A 140 7.86 -15.78 -0.97
CA PHE A 140 7.36 -16.35 -2.22
C PHE A 140 7.45 -15.33 -3.36
N LEU A 141 7.00 -14.10 -3.12
CA LEU A 141 7.03 -13.05 -4.15
C LEU A 141 8.46 -12.64 -4.52
N ILE A 142 9.33 -12.51 -3.52
CA ILE A 142 10.73 -12.14 -3.75
C ILE A 142 11.46 -13.23 -4.54
N LYS A 143 11.19 -14.49 -4.22
CA LYS A 143 11.87 -15.62 -4.86
C LYS A 143 11.40 -15.88 -6.29
N ASN A 144 10.09 -15.72 -6.56
CA ASN A 144 9.51 -16.19 -7.83
C ASN A 144 9.17 -15.08 -8.81
N PHE A 145 9.15 -13.85 -8.38
CA PHE A 145 8.80 -12.69 -9.21
C PHE A 145 9.77 -11.54 -9.01
#